data_c3d9d1442823ae000205062aaa92b23d
#
_entry.id   c3d9d1442823ae000205062aaa92b23d
#
_cell.length_a   1.000
_cell.length_b   1.000
_cell.length_c   1.000
_cell.angle_alpha   90.00
_cell.angle_beta   90.00
_cell.angle_gamma   90.00
#
_symmetry.space_group_name_H-M   'P 1'
#
loop_
_entity.id
_entity.type
_entity.pdbx_description
1 polymer ?
#
loop_
_entity_poly.entity_id
_entity_poly.type
_entity_poly.pdbx_seq_one_letter_code
_entity_poly.pdbx_strand_id
1 'polypeptide(L)'
;MKRIAFLSAACLLMLGTACQRGPVAPVATQSKVVEDGGTGPYKVLMLEDPSLEAHTIFAPQNLAPFGKKNPLPVLVWGNGACTNSPWEHYKFLNEIASHGFLVIATGYIPMEEKPYRGPMSTSAQQIESIDWAIAQNADKNSPYYGRIDVENIAAAGMSCGGLQTLDNATDPRLKTIMICNSGLFINPGTAVPNMPMPSKDRLQEITVPVIYILGGPEDIAYENGMDDFHRLVKVPAFAANYPVGHGGTYRQEHGGEFTVPALGWLQWQLKGDKEAAKLFQGADCGLVNREGWTVEKNDLID
;
A
#
# COMPACT_ATOMS: atom_id res chain seq x y z
N MET A 1 -60.42 -18.21 72.98
CA MET A 1 -59.95 -17.05 72.28
C MET A 1 -58.65 -17.40 71.53
N LYS A 2 -58.75 -17.68 70.26
CA LYS A 2 -57.60 -18.10 69.42
C LYS A 2 -57.16 -16.89 68.60
N ARG A 3 -55.90 -16.47 68.77
CA ARG A 3 -55.27 -15.43 67.93
C ARG A 3 -54.65 -16.05 66.69
N ILE A 4 -55.08 -15.61 65.50
CA ILE A 4 -54.54 -15.98 64.22
C ILE A 4 -53.42 -15.01 63.93
N ALA A 5 -52.19 -15.54 63.66
CA ALA A 5 -51.05 -14.77 63.22
C ALA A 5 -51.01 -14.80 61.68
N PHE A 6 -51.00 -13.61 61.08
CA PHE A 6 -50.77 -13.44 59.62
C PHE A 6 -49.25 -13.39 59.35
N LEU A 7 -48.75 -14.33 58.58
CA LEU A 7 -47.41 -14.23 57.98
C LEU A 7 -47.50 -13.41 56.69
N SER A 8 -46.88 -12.27 56.69
CA SER A 8 -46.63 -11.51 55.45
C SER A 8 -45.36 -12.01 54.77
N ALA A 9 -45.50 -12.61 53.59
CA ALA A 9 -44.37 -12.95 52.75
C ALA A 9 -43.91 -11.70 51.99
N ALA A 10 -42.71 -11.18 52.32
CA ALA A 10 -42.07 -10.13 51.56
C ALA A 10 -41.35 -10.73 50.33
N CYS A 11 -41.84 -10.44 49.15
CA CYS A 11 -41.23 -10.79 47.87
C CYS A 11 -40.10 -9.81 47.58
N LEU A 12 -38.84 -10.21 47.74
CA LEU A 12 -37.67 -9.40 47.37
C LEU A 12 -37.50 -9.45 45.84
N LEU A 13 -37.90 -8.37 45.16
CA LEU A 13 -37.53 -8.18 43.73
C LEU A 13 -36.05 -7.82 43.67
N MET A 14 -35.23 -8.76 43.21
CA MET A 14 -33.85 -8.53 42.76
C MET A 14 -33.91 -7.74 41.43
N LEU A 15 -33.75 -6.43 41.46
CA LEU A 15 -33.46 -5.59 40.31
C LEU A 15 -32.01 -5.88 39.86
N GLY A 16 -31.87 -6.73 38.87
CA GLY A 16 -30.60 -6.92 38.15
C GLY A 16 -30.22 -5.61 37.44
N THR A 17 -29.26 -4.89 37.98
CA THR A 17 -28.62 -3.79 37.24
C THR A 17 -27.86 -4.36 36.07
N ALA A 18 -28.48 -4.35 34.88
CA ALA A 18 -27.76 -4.56 33.62
C ALA A 18 -26.73 -3.45 33.49
N CYS A 19 -25.47 -3.79 33.64
CA CYS A 19 -24.36 -2.90 33.35
C CYS A 19 -24.40 -2.59 31.84
N GLN A 20 -25.10 -1.54 31.44
CA GLN A 20 -25.00 -1.01 30.08
C GLN A 20 -23.57 -0.48 29.94
N ARG A 21 -22.72 -1.22 29.20
CA ARG A 21 -21.47 -0.68 28.69
C ARG A 21 -21.87 0.52 27.83
N GLY A 22 -21.57 1.70 28.30
CA GLY A 22 -21.68 2.93 27.50
C GLY A 22 -20.88 2.77 26.22
N PRO A 23 -21.17 3.54 25.16
CA PRO A 23 -20.41 3.50 23.93
C PRO A 23 -18.92 3.71 24.29
N VAL A 24 -18.09 2.72 23.91
CA VAL A 24 -16.64 2.85 24.02
C VAL A 24 -16.26 4.06 23.19
N ALA A 25 -15.68 5.08 23.82
CA ALA A 25 -15.17 6.23 23.08
C ALA A 25 -14.22 5.71 22.01
N PRO A 26 -14.32 6.20 20.74
CA PRO A 26 -13.41 5.79 19.72
C PRO A 26 -11.97 6.06 20.20
N VAL A 27 -11.10 5.06 20.07
CA VAL A 27 -9.67 5.22 20.35
C VAL A 27 -9.20 6.37 19.48
N ALA A 28 -8.51 7.36 20.08
CA ALA A 28 -8.01 8.50 19.31
C ALA A 28 -7.09 8.01 18.20
N THR A 29 -7.51 8.18 16.95
CA THR A 29 -6.72 7.85 15.78
C THR A 29 -5.54 8.81 15.71
N GLN A 30 -4.31 8.30 15.68
CA GLN A 30 -3.14 9.14 15.44
C GLN A 30 -3.17 9.63 13.99
N SER A 31 -2.83 10.90 13.80
CA SER A 31 -2.75 11.47 12.47
C SER A 31 -1.65 12.52 12.35
N LYS A 32 -1.06 12.60 11.17
CA LYS A 32 0.01 13.57 10.85
C LYS A 32 -0.16 14.06 9.41
N VAL A 33 0.08 15.34 9.19
CA VAL A 33 0.24 15.92 7.85
C VAL A 33 1.72 15.86 7.48
N VAL A 34 2.03 15.49 6.24
CA VAL A 34 3.39 15.59 5.71
C VAL A 34 3.67 17.06 5.41
N GLU A 35 4.69 17.63 6.02
CA GLU A 35 4.96 19.08 5.99
C GLU A 35 5.19 19.61 4.57
N ASP A 36 5.95 18.87 3.75
CA ASP A 36 6.25 19.23 2.37
C ASP A 36 5.00 19.10 1.45
N GLY A 37 3.93 18.48 1.95
CA GLY A 37 2.72 18.21 1.17
C GLY A 37 2.97 17.24 0.03
N GLY A 38 2.24 17.46 -1.08
CA GLY A 38 2.40 16.75 -2.36
C GLY A 38 2.10 17.71 -3.50
N THR A 39 2.53 17.38 -4.72
CA THR A 39 2.31 18.20 -5.93
C THR A 39 0.90 18.03 -6.50
N GLY A 40 0.19 16.99 -6.09
CA GLY A 40 -1.18 16.73 -6.53
C GLY A 40 -2.21 17.71 -5.95
N PRO A 41 -3.44 17.70 -6.49
CA PRO A 41 -4.47 18.67 -6.12
C PRO A 41 -5.07 18.45 -4.73
N TYR A 42 -4.73 17.34 -4.04
CA TYR A 42 -5.33 16.98 -2.76
C TYR A 42 -4.32 17.06 -1.61
N LYS A 43 -4.68 17.76 -0.54
CA LYS A 43 -3.95 17.68 0.72
C LYS A 43 -4.16 16.31 1.34
N VAL A 44 -3.09 15.68 1.81
CA VAL A 44 -3.10 14.31 2.37
C VAL A 44 -2.93 14.34 3.88
N LEU A 45 -3.58 13.39 4.53
CA LEU A 45 -3.41 13.07 5.92
C LEU A 45 -2.88 11.63 6.03
N MET A 46 -1.79 11.43 6.77
CA MET A 46 -1.42 10.12 7.30
C MET A 46 -2.23 9.87 8.55
N LEU A 47 -2.85 8.70 8.66
CA LEU A 47 -3.65 8.33 9.82
C LEU A 47 -3.56 6.83 10.12
N GLU A 48 -3.79 6.48 11.37
CA GLU A 48 -4.04 5.11 11.80
C GLU A 48 -5.54 4.93 12.04
N ASP A 49 -6.07 3.78 11.67
CA ASP A 49 -7.45 3.41 11.91
C ASP A 49 -7.48 2.24 12.90
N PRO A 50 -8.26 2.33 14.01
CA PRO A 50 -8.35 1.26 15.00
C PRO A 50 -8.86 -0.09 14.44
N SER A 51 -9.53 -0.07 13.30
CA SER A 51 -9.99 -1.29 12.61
C SER A 51 -8.94 -1.91 11.69
N LEU A 52 -7.74 -1.27 11.56
CA LEU A 52 -6.64 -1.75 10.75
C LEU A 52 -5.32 -1.51 11.50
N GLU A 53 -5.03 -2.38 12.47
CA GLU A 53 -3.84 -2.26 13.33
C GLU A 53 -2.54 -2.40 12.53
N ALA A 54 -1.51 -1.67 12.94
CA ALA A 54 -0.18 -1.68 12.33
C ALA A 54 -0.18 -1.36 10.83
N HIS A 55 -1.00 -0.38 10.44
CA HIS A 55 -1.00 0.20 9.10
C HIS A 55 -1.08 1.73 9.17
N THR A 56 -0.47 2.38 8.19
CA THR A 56 -0.56 3.81 7.97
C THR A 56 -1.36 4.07 6.69
N ILE A 57 -2.44 4.82 6.81
CA ILE A 57 -3.31 5.19 5.69
C ILE A 57 -2.96 6.61 5.25
N PHE A 58 -2.65 6.81 3.99
CA PHE A 58 -2.50 8.12 3.35
C PHE A 58 -3.74 8.38 2.52
N ALA A 59 -4.53 9.35 2.93
CA ALA A 59 -5.79 9.68 2.27
C ALA A 59 -5.94 11.19 2.05
N PRO A 60 -6.64 11.63 0.99
CA PRO A 60 -7.05 13.02 0.89
C PRO A 60 -7.82 13.47 2.14
N GLN A 61 -7.45 14.63 2.72
CA GLN A 61 -8.13 15.18 3.90
C GLN A 61 -9.61 15.47 3.65
N ASN A 62 -9.93 15.90 2.44
CA ASN A 62 -11.30 16.13 2.01
C ASN A 62 -11.75 15.02 1.08
N LEU A 63 -12.64 14.16 1.56
CA LEU A 63 -13.22 13.07 0.78
C LEU A 63 -14.46 13.46 -0.04
N ALA A 64 -14.96 14.70 0.06
CA ALA A 64 -16.15 15.15 -0.66
C ALA A 64 -16.03 15.07 -2.20
N PRO A 65 -14.86 15.30 -2.83
CA PRO A 65 -14.68 15.14 -4.28
C PRO A 65 -14.80 13.69 -4.78
N PHE A 66 -14.71 12.70 -3.86
CA PHE A 66 -14.64 11.29 -4.20
C PHE A 66 -15.98 10.59 -4.01
N GLY A 67 -16.27 9.65 -4.91
CA GLY A 67 -17.48 8.86 -4.94
C GLY A 67 -17.59 8.11 -6.27
N LYS A 68 -18.76 7.60 -6.61
CA LYS A 68 -18.98 6.72 -7.77
C LYS A 68 -18.41 7.25 -9.10
N LYS A 69 -18.35 8.58 -9.32
CA LYS A 69 -17.84 9.18 -10.56
C LYS A 69 -16.33 9.47 -10.53
N ASN A 70 -15.76 9.53 -9.35
CA ASN A 70 -14.35 9.80 -9.11
C ASN A 70 -13.93 9.02 -7.87
N PRO A 71 -13.85 7.69 -7.93
CA PRO A 71 -13.45 6.88 -6.79
C PRO A 71 -11.93 6.94 -6.58
N LEU A 72 -11.48 6.59 -5.37
CA LEU A 72 -10.07 6.50 -4.99
C LEU A 72 -9.54 5.10 -5.34
N PRO A 73 -8.69 4.92 -6.35
CA PRO A 73 -7.95 3.67 -6.51
C PRO A 73 -7.05 3.41 -5.31
N VAL A 74 -6.74 2.14 -5.07
CA VAL A 74 -5.99 1.71 -3.88
C VAL A 74 -4.57 1.30 -4.25
N LEU A 75 -3.59 1.77 -3.48
CA LEU A 75 -2.24 1.25 -3.45
C LEU A 75 -1.96 0.65 -2.07
N VAL A 76 -1.65 -0.64 -1.98
CA VAL A 76 -1.11 -1.25 -0.77
C VAL A 76 0.41 -1.35 -0.88
N TRP A 77 1.12 -0.99 0.21
CA TRP A 77 2.57 -0.82 0.20
C TRP A 77 3.27 -1.60 1.30
N GLY A 78 4.33 -2.34 0.92
CA GLY A 78 5.28 -2.98 1.82
C GLY A 78 6.60 -2.21 1.91
N ASN A 79 7.13 -2.08 3.13
CA ASN A 79 8.34 -1.30 3.39
C ASN A 79 9.63 -2.08 3.21
N GLY A 80 10.73 -1.37 2.95
CA GLY A 80 12.08 -1.93 2.96
C GLY A 80 12.44 -2.56 4.31
N ALA A 81 13.32 -3.56 4.29
CA ALA A 81 13.70 -4.36 5.46
C ALA A 81 12.49 -4.97 6.20
N CYS A 82 11.33 -5.09 5.56
CA CYS A 82 10.06 -5.46 6.17
C CYS A 82 9.75 -4.64 7.45
N THR A 83 10.17 -3.38 7.50
CA THR A 83 9.90 -2.52 8.67
C THR A 83 8.41 -2.28 8.83
N ASN A 84 7.94 -2.34 10.07
CA ASN A 84 6.53 -2.06 10.38
C ASN A 84 6.30 -0.55 10.60
N SER A 85 6.82 0.25 9.69
CA SER A 85 6.67 1.71 9.61
C SER A 85 7.07 2.22 8.23
N PRO A 86 6.31 3.11 7.59
CA PRO A 86 6.65 3.72 6.30
C PRO A 86 7.65 4.89 6.42
N TRP A 87 8.48 4.95 7.46
CA TRP A 87 9.38 6.07 7.73
C TRP A 87 10.29 6.45 6.55
N GLU A 88 10.80 5.45 5.84
CA GLU A 88 11.67 5.68 4.68
C GLU A 88 10.90 6.14 3.42
N HIS A 89 9.57 5.92 3.38
CA HIS A 89 8.78 6.02 2.15
C HIS A 89 7.65 7.05 2.24
N TYR A 90 7.41 7.67 3.41
CA TYR A 90 6.22 8.48 3.62
C TYR A 90 6.07 9.67 2.67
N LYS A 91 7.18 10.29 2.21
CA LYS A 91 7.14 11.39 1.22
C LYS A 91 6.68 10.90 -0.15
N PHE A 92 7.19 9.77 -0.59
CA PHE A 92 6.79 9.11 -1.83
C PHE A 92 5.31 8.67 -1.80
N LEU A 93 4.89 8.05 -0.70
CA LEU A 93 3.49 7.59 -0.56
C LEU A 93 2.51 8.77 -0.44
N ASN A 94 2.93 9.84 0.25
CA ASN A 94 2.15 11.07 0.33
C ASN A 94 1.97 11.73 -1.04
N GLU A 95 3.02 11.74 -1.86
CA GLU A 95 2.95 12.27 -3.23
C GLU A 95 1.90 11.49 -4.03
N ILE A 96 1.96 10.16 -4.04
CA ILE A 96 0.97 9.32 -4.73
C ILE A 96 -0.44 9.63 -4.25
N ALA A 97 -0.66 9.67 -2.92
CA ALA A 97 -1.97 9.96 -2.35
C ALA A 97 -2.48 11.36 -2.70
N SER A 98 -1.59 12.35 -2.85
CA SER A 98 -1.96 13.72 -3.24
C SER A 98 -2.59 13.80 -4.63
N HIS A 99 -2.34 12.81 -5.47
CA HIS A 99 -2.96 12.66 -6.79
C HIS A 99 -4.28 11.87 -6.78
N GLY A 100 -4.90 11.70 -5.60
CA GLY A 100 -6.22 11.07 -5.47
C GLY A 100 -6.15 9.55 -5.53
N PHE A 101 -5.28 8.96 -4.73
CA PHE A 101 -5.21 7.54 -4.39
C PHE A 101 -5.44 7.36 -2.89
N LEU A 102 -6.00 6.23 -2.51
CA LEU A 102 -5.95 5.74 -1.14
C LEU A 102 -4.71 4.84 -1.03
N VAL A 103 -3.71 5.27 -0.26
CA VAL A 103 -2.48 4.50 -0.07
C VAL A 103 -2.47 3.92 1.33
N ILE A 104 -2.25 2.62 1.44
CA ILE A 104 -2.20 1.91 2.72
C ILE A 104 -0.85 1.21 2.84
N ALA A 105 0.00 1.71 3.72
CA ALA A 105 1.31 1.14 3.98
C ALA A 105 1.29 0.26 5.23
N THR A 106 2.04 -0.84 5.21
CA THR A 106 2.25 -1.65 6.40
C THR A 106 2.97 -0.84 7.48
N GLY A 107 2.55 -1.00 8.74
CA GLY A 107 3.22 -0.40 9.89
C GLY A 107 2.65 0.90 10.39
N TYR A 108 3.13 1.28 11.56
CA TYR A 108 2.66 2.43 12.32
C TYR A 108 3.14 3.76 11.74
N ILE A 109 2.32 4.80 11.92
CA ILE A 109 2.65 6.16 11.49
C ILE A 109 3.99 6.63 12.09
N PRO A 110 4.90 7.18 11.27
CA PRO A 110 6.19 7.66 11.79
C PRO A 110 6.01 9.00 12.51
N MET A 111 5.85 8.95 13.82
CA MET A 111 5.73 10.17 14.67
C MET A 111 7.05 10.89 14.84
N GLU A 112 8.17 10.20 14.71
CA GLU A 112 9.53 10.74 14.76
C GLU A 112 10.31 10.29 13.51
N GLU A 113 11.23 11.11 13.04
CA GLU A 113 12.13 10.76 11.93
C GLU A 113 13.24 9.81 12.40
N LYS A 114 12.87 8.61 12.77
CA LYS A 114 13.79 7.56 13.22
C LYS A 114 13.50 6.24 12.53
N PRO A 115 14.54 5.44 12.23
CA PRO A 115 14.35 4.09 11.75
C PRO A 115 13.54 3.28 12.76
N TYR A 116 12.57 2.55 12.24
CA TYR A 116 11.75 1.65 13.05
C TYR A 116 12.59 0.49 13.60
N ARG A 117 12.34 0.11 14.86
CA ARG A 117 13.07 -0.95 15.60
C ARG A 117 12.13 -1.95 16.27
N GLY A 118 10.98 -2.17 15.71
CA GLY A 118 9.97 -3.11 16.22
C GLY A 118 9.91 -4.42 15.43
N PRO A 119 8.85 -5.21 15.63
CA PRO A 119 8.57 -6.40 14.83
C PRO A 119 8.49 -6.09 13.34
N MET A 120 8.91 -7.04 12.51
CA MET A 120 8.81 -6.91 11.06
C MET A 120 7.35 -7.03 10.59
N SER A 121 7.02 -6.33 9.51
CA SER A 121 5.76 -6.54 8.79
C SER A 121 5.75 -7.87 8.03
N THR A 122 4.57 -8.33 7.64
CA THR A 122 4.35 -9.58 6.91
C THR A 122 3.63 -9.35 5.59
N SER A 123 3.72 -10.31 4.67
CA SER A 123 2.94 -10.28 3.41
C SER A 123 1.43 -10.21 3.67
N ALA A 124 0.94 -10.81 4.75
CA ALA A 124 -0.46 -10.81 5.13
C ALA A 124 -1.02 -9.39 5.34
N GLN A 125 -0.20 -8.45 5.86
CA GLN A 125 -0.65 -7.08 6.07
C GLN A 125 -1.03 -6.35 4.77
N GLN A 126 -0.42 -6.67 3.63
CA GLN A 126 -0.89 -6.12 2.35
C GLN A 126 -2.29 -6.65 1.98
N ILE A 127 -2.58 -7.91 2.30
CA ILE A 127 -3.91 -8.51 2.09
C ILE A 127 -4.94 -7.89 3.04
N GLU A 128 -4.58 -7.71 4.32
CA GLU A 128 -5.41 -7.02 5.32
C GLU A 128 -5.77 -5.59 4.85
N SER A 129 -4.83 -4.89 4.22
CA SER A 129 -5.07 -3.57 3.62
C SER A 129 -6.14 -3.60 2.52
N ILE A 130 -6.10 -4.62 1.65
CA ILE A 130 -7.10 -4.80 0.58
C ILE A 130 -8.46 -5.12 1.19
N ASP A 131 -8.51 -6.06 2.13
CA ASP A 131 -9.74 -6.48 2.81
C ASP A 131 -10.40 -5.30 3.54
N TRP A 132 -9.59 -4.51 4.23
CA TRP A 132 -10.05 -3.30 4.90
C TRP A 132 -10.63 -2.27 3.93
N ALA A 133 -9.94 -1.98 2.83
CA ALA A 133 -10.42 -1.01 1.84
C ALA A 133 -11.79 -1.41 1.26
N ILE A 134 -11.97 -2.71 0.96
CA ILE A 134 -13.23 -3.26 0.46
C ILE A 134 -14.33 -3.13 1.53
N ALA A 135 -14.03 -3.48 2.79
CA ALA A 135 -14.97 -3.38 3.90
C ALA A 135 -15.39 -1.92 4.16
N GLN A 136 -14.43 -0.98 4.16
CA GLN A 136 -14.71 0.44 4.35
C GLN A 136 -15.57 1.03 3.22
N ASN A 137 -15.34 0.60 1.99
CA ASN A 137 -16.17 1.04 0.86
C ASN A 137 -17.62 0.55 0.96
N ALA A 138 -17.84 -0.60 1.59
CA ALA A 138 -19.17 -1.21 1.76
C ALA A 138 -19.92 -0.74 3.03
N ASP A 139 -19.20 -0.28 4.06
CA ASP A 139 -19.80 0.14 5.33
C ASP A 139 -20.39 1.55 5.23
N LYS A 140 -21.70 1.67 5.39
CA LYS A 140 -22.44 2.96 5.36
C LYS A 140 -22.03 3.94 6.46
N ASN A 141 -21.40 3.45 7.53
CA ASN A 141 -20.92 4.28 8.63
C ASN A 141 -19.48 4.76 8.41
N SER A 142 -18.79 4.21 7.42
CA SER A 142 -17.42 4.61 7.08
C SER A 142 -17.39 5.95 6.35
N PRO A 143 -16.39 6.82 6.63
CA PRO A 143 -16.14 8.01 5.82
C PRO A 143 -15.79 7.66 4.37
N TYR A 144 -15.36 6.43 4.11
CA TYR A 144 -14.97 5.95 2.78
C TYR A 144 -16.13 5.29 2.02
N TYR A 145 -17.34 5.20 2.59
CA TYR A 145 -18.48 4.55 1.95
C TYR A 145 -18.73 5.02 0.52
N GLY A 146 -18.65 4.11 -0.44
CA GLY A 146 -18.88 4.38 -1.86
C GLY A 146 -17.86 5.31 -2.51
N ARG A 147 -16.65 5.48 -1.91
CA ARG A 147 -15.59 6.38 -2.39
C ARG A 147 -14.33 5.67 -2.85
N ILE A 148 -14.14 4.41 -2.49
CA ILE A 148 -12.97 3.63 -2.87
C ILE A 148 -13.25 2.86 -4.15
N ASP A 149 -12.29 2.83 -5.05
CA ASP A 149 -12.31 2.01 -6.26
C ASP A 149 -11.75 0.61 -5.95
N VAL A 150 -12.61 -0.27 -5.48
CA VAL A 150 -12.24 -1.63 -5.10
C VAL A 150 -11.95 -2.56 -6.28
N GLU A 151 -12.23 -2.09 -7.51
CA GLU A 151 -11.90 -2.81 -8.74
C GLU A 151 -10.51 -2.42 -9.29
N ASN A 152 -9.91 -1.33 -8.78
CA ASN A 152 -8.63 -0.81 -9.22
C ASN A 152 -7.65 -0.73 -8.05
N ILE A 153 -7.05 -1.87 -7.73
CA ILE A 153 -6.12 -2.06 -6.61
C ILE A 153 -4.74 -2.43 -7.15
N ALA A 154 -3.71 -1.76 -6.67
CA ALA A 154 -2.30 -2.12 -6.90
C ALA A 154 -1.64 -2.57 -5.60
N ALA A 155 -0.73 -3.53 -5.69
CA ALA A 155 0.22 -3.83 -4.63
C ALA A 155 1.62 -3.39 -5.05
N ALA A 156 2.37 -2.83 -4.10
CA ALA A 156 3.73 -2.40 -4.33
C ALA A 156 4.59 -2.52 -3.07
N GLY A 157 5.89 -2.44 -3.24
CA GLY A 157 6.79 -2.39 -2.10
C GLY A 157 8.24 -2.26 -2.49
N MET A 158 9.05 -1.80 -1.53
CA MET A 158 10.49 -1.62 -1.70
C MET A 158 11.26 -2.75 -1.00
N SER A 159 12.26 -3.34 -1.70
CA SER A 159 13.16 -4.36 -1.12
C SER A 159 12.36 -5.54 -0.52
N CYS A 160 12.44 -5.77 0.79
CA CYS A 160 11.62 -6.76 1.47
C CYS A 160 10.11 -6.59 1.19
N GLY A 161 9.60 -5.35 1.16
CA GLY A 161 8.21 -5.07 0.80
C GLY A 161 7.88 -5.44 -0.64
N GLY A 162 8.84 -5.38 -1.56
CA GLY A 162 8.69 -5.89 -2.92
C GLY A 162 8.60 -7.41 -2.98
N LEU A 163 9.33 -8.11 -2.10
CA LEU A 163 9.18 -9.57 -1.94
C LEU A 163 7.81 -9.93 -1.35
N GLN A 164 7.29 -9.14 -0.40
CA GLN A 164 5.91 -9.29 0.13
C GLN A 164 4.89 -9.10 -1.01
N THR A 165 5.11 -8.13 -1.88
CA THR A 165 4.26 -7.90 -3.06
C THR A 165 4.29 -9.07 -4.02
N LEU A 166 5.48 -9.64 -4.31
CA LEU A 166 5.63 -10.81 -5.16
C LEU A 166 5.04 -12.08 -4.53
N ASP A 167 5.06 -12.19 -3.21
CA ASP A 167 4.39 -13.26 -2.47
C ASP A 167 2.87 -13.20 -2.66
N ASN A 168 2.30 -12.01 -2.70
CA ASN A 168 0.87 -11.75 -2.89
C ASN A 168 0.45 -11.53 -4.36
N ALA A 169 1.36 -11.62 -5.34
CA ALA A 169 1.15 -11.22 -6.72
C ALA A 169 0.03 -11.98 -7.47
N THR A 170 -0.44 -13.08 -6.90
CA THR A 170 -1.53 -13.90 -7.44
C THR A 170 -2.91 -13.57 -6.87
N ASP A 171 -3.02 -12.56 -6.00
CA ASP A 171 -4.33 -12.13 -5.49
C ASP A 171 -5.18 -11.60 -6.67
N PRO A 172 -6.36 -12.20 -6.93
CA PRO A 172 -7.17 -11.87 -8.11
C PRO A 172 -7.77 -10.46 -8.11
N ARG A 173 -7.68 -9.75 -6.99
CA ARG A 173 -8.17 -8.37 -6.85
C ARG A 173 -7.18 -7.34 -7.36
N LEU A 174 -5.92 -7.73 -7.55
CA LEU A 174 -4.89 -6.83 -8.07
C LEU A 174 -5.10 -6.56 -9.57
N LYS A 175 -4.90 -5.32 -9.97
CA LYS A 175 -4.87 -4.86 -11.37
C LYS A 175 -3.45 -4.68 -11.89
N THR A 176 -2.52 -4.41 -11.03
CA THR A 176 -1.09 -4.25 -11.36
C THR A 176 -0.25 -4.38 -10.09
N ILE A 177 1.02 -4.67 -10.27
CA ILE A 177 2.01 -4.64 -9.18
C ILE A 177 3.21 -3.78 -9.55
N MET A 178 3.83 -3.20 -8.54
CA MET A 178 5.02 -2.36 -8.70
C MET A 178 6.12 -2.83 -7.74
N ILE A 179 7.25 -3.24 -8.27
CA ILE A 179 8.37 -3.81 -7.53
C ILE A 179 9.51 -2.80 -7.52
N CYS A 180 9.80 -2.25 -6.35
CA CYS A 180 10.74 -1.17 -6.18
C CYS A 180 12.01 -1.66 -5.47
N ASN A 181 13.20 -1.47 -6.07
CA ASN A 181 14.49 -1.93 -5.54
C ASN A 181 14.40 -3.35 -4.98
N SER A 182 13.77 -4.27 -5.73
CA SER A 182 13.48 -5.62 -5.30
C SER A 182 13.45 -6.59 -6.47
N GLY A 183 13.41 -7.88 -6.16
CA GLY A 183 13.28 -9.00 -7.09
C GLY A 183 13.49 -10.31 -6.36
N LEU A 184 12.90 -11.38 -6.87
CA LEU A 184 13.06 -12.72 -6.32
C LEU A 184 14.53 -13.15 -6.39
N PHE A 185 15.01 -13.81 -5.37
CA PHE A 185 16.42 -14.23 -5.34
C PHE A 185 16.73 -15.27 -6.43
N ILE A 186 17.78 -15.02 -7.21
CA ILE A 186 18.34 -15.98 -8.16
C ILE A 186 18.92 -17.17 -7.39
N ASN A 187 19.55 -16.91 -6.24
CA ASN A 187 20.16 -17.92 -5.38
C ASN A 187 19.50 -17.91 -3.99
N PRO A 188 18.49 -18.76 -3.75
CA PRO A 188 17.73 -18.75 -2.50
C PRO A 188 18.54 -19.12 -1.24
N GLY A 189 19.81 -19.55 -1.35
CA GLY A 189 20.70 -19.83 -0.22
C GLY A 189 21.14 -18.60 0.58
N THR A 190 20.82 -17.38 0.14
CA THR A 190 21.10 -16.10 0.83
C THR A 190 19.91 -15.58 1.66
N ALA A 191 19.01 -16.48 2.04
CA ALA A 191 17.80 -16.13 2.80
C ALA A 191 18.09 -15.31 4.05
N VAL A 192 17.40 -14.19 4.17
CA VAL A 192 17.36 -13.39 5.40
C VAL A 192 16.20 -13.92 6.27
N PRO A 193 16.43 -14.22 7.56
CA PRO A 193 15.35 -14.67 8.45
C PRO A 193 14.15 -13.73 8.42
N ASN A 194 12.94 -14.30 8.38
CA ASN A 194 11.64 -13.61 8.35
C ASN A 194 11.35 -12.75 7.10
N MET A 195 12.19 -12.80 6.06
CA MET A 195 11.90 -12.19 4.77
C MET A 195 11.17 -13.21 3.88
N PRO A 196 10.04 -12.88 3.24
CA PRO A 196 9.37 -13.79 2.32
C PRO A 196 10.30 -14.09 1.14
N MET A 197 10.31 -15.34 0.71
CA MET A 197 11.19 -15.80 -0.37
C MET A 197 10.43 -16.70 -1.35
N PRO A 198 9.47 -16.15 -2.09
CA PRO A 198 8.83 -16.90 -3.17
C PRO A 198 9.88 -17.35 -4.18
N SER A 199 9.70 -18.52 -4.79
CA SER A 199 10.56 -18.97 -5.88
C SER A 199 10.31 -18.18 -7.16
N LYS A 200 11.26 -18.22 -8.09
CA LYS A 200 11.10 -17.62 -9.44
C LYS A 200 9.88 -18.17 -10.20
N ASP A 201 9.36 -19.34 -9.84
CA ASP A 201 8.15 -19.91 -10.45
C ASP A 201 6.91 -19.04 -10.21
N ARG A 202 6.88 -18.25 -9.11
CA ARG A 202 5.84 -17.28 -8.84
C ARG A 202 5.58 -16.32 -10.00
N LEU A 203 6.64 -15.96 -10.76
CA LEU A 203 6.53 -15.06 -11.92
C LEU A 203 5.62 -15.62 -13.03
N GLN A 204 5.53 -16.94 -13.16
CA GLN A 204 4.68 -17.59 -14.14
C GLN A 204 3.19 -17.58 -13.79
N GLU A 205 2.88 -17.32 -12.54
CA GLU A 205 1.52 -17.27 -11.99
C GLU A 205 0.94 -15.83 -12.01
N ILE A 206 1.77 -14.82 -12.25
CA ILE A 206 1.35 -13.42 -12.34
C ILE A 206 0.53 -13.22 -13.61
N THR A 207 -0.63 -12.58 -13.46
CA THR A 207 -1.60 -12.35 -14.56
C THR A 207 -1.88 -10.87 -14.81
N VAL A 208 -1.20 -9.98 -14.11
CA VAL A 208 -1.39 -8.53 -14.19
C VAL A 208 -0.13 -7.81 -14.67
N PRO A 209 -0.23 -6.59 -15.23
CA PRO A 209 0.93 -5.78 -15.60
C PRO A 209 1.88 -5.53 -14.44
N VAL A 210 3.19 -5.54 -14.71
CA VAL A 210 4.25 -5.37 -13.72
C VAL A 210 5.21 -4.27 -14.11
N ILE A 211 5.54 -3.39 -13.15
CA ILE A 211 6.68 -2.48 -13.30
C ILE A 211 7.74 -2.77 -12.23
N TYR A 212 9.00 -2.82 -12.66
CA TYR A 212 10.18 -2.77 -11.79
C TYR A 212 10.75 -1.35 -11.82
N ILE A 213 10.99 -0.77 -10.63
CA ILE A 213 11.69 0.52 -10.47
C ILE A 213 12.93 0.25 -9.63
N LEU A 214 14.10 0.31 -10.24
CA LEU A 214 15.36 -0.13 -9.65
C LEU A 214 16.38 1.01 -9.60
N GLY A 215 17.34 0.89 -8.68
CA GLY A 215 18.38 1.88 -8.43
C GLY A 215 19.60 1.80 -9.35
N GLY A 216 19.49 1.08 -10.50
CA GLY A 216 20.61 0.83 -11.42
C GLY A 216 21.55 -0.26 -10.91
N PRO A 217 22.69 -0.50 -11.60
CA PRO A 217 23.62 -1.61 -11.30
C PRO A 217 24.20 -1.61 -9.86
N GLU A 218 24.25 -0.46 -9.20
CA GLU A 218 24.71 -0.35 -7.79
C GLU A 218 23.61 -0.72 -6.78
N ASP A 219 22.38 -0.98 -7.24
CA ASP A 219 21.31 -1.50 -6.41
C ASP A 219 21.54 -3.00 -6.16
N ILE A 220 21.61 -3.42 -4.90
CA ILE A 220 21.79 -4.84 -4.53
C ILE A 220 20.66 -5.76 -5.06
N ALA A 221 19.50 -5.18 -5.40
CA ALA A 221 18.38 -5.91 -5.97
C ALA A 221 18.36 -5.91 -7.51
N TYR A 222 19.26 -5.15 -8.16
CA TYR A 222 19.23 -4.93 -9.59
C TYR A 222 19.23 -6.23 -10.41
N GLU A 223 20.19 -7.12 -10.15
CA GLU A 223 20.28 -8.38 -10.88
C GLU A 223 19.03 -9.25 -10.69
N ASN A 224 18.52 -9.32 -9.46
CA ASN A 224 17.31 -10.08 -9.15
C ASN A 224 16.08 -9.52 -9.86
N GLY A 225 15.92 -8.18 -9.83
CA GLY A 225 14.78 -7.50 -10.45
C GLY A 225 14.82 -7.57 -11.99
N MET A 226 16.00 -7.42 -12.60
CA MET A 226 16.15 -7.56 -14.05
C MET A 226 15.95 -9.01 -14.52
N ASP A 227 16.43 -10.02 -13.76
CA ASP A 227 16.14 -11.42 -14.05
C ASP A 227 14.63 -11.72 -13.95
N ASP A 228 13.94 -11.16 -12.96
CA ASP A 228 12.48 -11.27 -12.87
C ASP A 228 11.78 -10.66 -14.10
N PHE A 229 12.17 -9.44 -14.46
CA PHE A 229 11.61 -8.73 -15.62
C PHE A 229 11.76 -9.56 -16.90
N HIS A 230 12.94 -10.12 -17.16
CA HIS A 230 13.19 -10.94 -18.37
C HIS A 230 12.40 -12.26 -18.38
N ARG A 231 11.92 -12.75 -17.23
CA ARG A 231 11.05 -13.94 -17.10
C ARG A 231 9.57 -13.63 -17.30
N LEU A 232 9.16 -12.37 -17.19
CA LEU A 232 7.77 -11.94 -17.35
C LEU A 232 7.39 -11.80 -18.83
N VAL A 233 7.19 -12.93 -19.50
CA VAL A 233 6.86 -12.98 -20.93
C VAL A 233 5.37 -13.14 -21.24
N LYS A 234 4.52 -13.30 -20.20
CA LYS A 234 3.08 -13.54 -20.36
C LYS A 234 2.21 -12.34 -20.05
N VAL A 235 2.77 -11.35 -19.38
CA VAL A 235 2.07 -10.12 -18.96
C VAL A 235 2.86 -8.89 -19.39
N PRO A 236 2.22 -7.73 -19.57
CA PRO A 236 2.93 -6.48 -19.80
C PRO A 236 3.93 -6.22 -18.67
N ALA A 237 5.20 -6.03 -19.03
CA ALA A 237 6.26 -5.81 -18.07
C ALA A 237 7.18 -4.65 -18.50
N PHE A 238 7.53 -3.79 -17.55
CA PHE A 238 8.40 -2.64 -17.74
C PHE A 238 9.47 -2.59 -16.63
N ALA A 239 10.71 -2.33 -17.00
CA ALA A 239 11.80 -2.11 -16.05
C ALA A 239 12.35 -0.69 -16.25
N ALA A 240 12.33 0.10 -15.18
CA ALA A 240 12.85 1.45 -15.13
C ALA A 240 14.01 1.52 -14.14
N ASN A 241 15.18 1.95 -14.60
CA ASN A 241 16.40 2.02 -13.79
C ASN A 241 16.89 3.45 -13.69
N TYR A 242 17.11 3.93 -12.47
CA TYR A 242 17.70 5.23 -12.17
C TYR A 242 18.90 5.04 -11.23
N PRO A 243 20.13 5.51 -11.56
CA PRO A 243 21.37 5.06 -10.90
C PRO A 243 21.61 5.75 -9.56
N VAL A 244 20.83 5.39 -8.54
CA VAL A 244 20.90 5.93 -7.16
C VAL A 244 21.12 4.85 -6.11
N GLY A 245 21.29 3.57 -6.53
CA GLY A 245 21.48 2.44 -5.63
C GLY A 245 20.22 2.03 -4.88
N HIS A 246 20.36 1.14 -3.90
CA HIS A 246 19.27 0.46 -3.21
C HIS A 246 18.34 1.39 -2.42
N GLY A 247 18.81 2.54 -1.99
CA GLY A 247 18.01 3.50 -1.22
C GLY A 247 16.93 4.21 -2.02
N GLY A 248 17.00 4.20 -3.35
CA GLY A 248 16.08 4.94 -4.21
C GLY A 248 16.04 6.44 -3.90
N THR A 249 14.96 7.10 -4.28
CA THR A 249 14.75 8.55 -4.04
C THR A 249 13.61 8.84 -3.06
N TYR A 250 13.05 7.83 -2.40
CA TYR A 250 11.81 7.92 -1.60
C TYR A 250 11.83 9.01 -0.51
N ARG A 251 12.99 9.32 0.06
CA ARG A 251 13.18 10.32 1.13
C ARG A 251 13.33 11.74 0.61
N GLN A 252 13.54 11.91 -0.68
CA GLN A 252 13.60 13.24 -1.30
C GLN A 252 12.22 13.90 -1.25
N GLU A 253 12.18 15.21 -1.46
CA GLU A 253 10.94 15.95 -1.58
C GLU A 253 10.03 15.29 -2.64
N HIS A 254 8.76 15.08 -2.29
CA HIS A 254 7.77 14.38 -3.14
C HIS A 254 8.20 12.99 -3.65
N GLY A 255 9.18 12.34 -2.97
CA GLY A 255 9.68 11.02 -3.36
C GLY A 255 10.68 11.04 -4.51
N GLY A 256 11.07 12.21 -5.00
CA GLY A 256 12.08 12.39 -6.04
C GLY A 256 11.74 11.70 -7.36
N GLU A 257 12.77 11.32 -8.11
CA GLU A 257 12.65 10.74 -9.46
C GLU A 257 11.83 9.45 -9.51
N PHE A 258 11.86 8.62 -8.46
CA PHE A 258 11.10 7.35 -8.44
C PHE A 258 9.59 7.55 -8.48
N THR A 259 9.11 8.72 -8.04
CA THR A 259 7.68 9.05 -8.13
C THR A 259 7.20 9.19 -9.56
N VAL A 260 8.06 9.60 -10.49
CA VAL A 260 7.66 9.80 -11.89
C VAL A 260 7.13 8.52 -12.53
N PRO A 261 7.89 7.41 -12.62
CA PRO A 261 7.35 6.17 -13.15
C PRO A 261 6.28 5.54 -12.25
N ALA A 262 6.40 5.65 -10.93
CA ALA A 262 5.43 5.06 -10.01
C ALA A 262 4.04 5.69 -10.15
N LEU A 263 3.95 7.01 -10.10
CA LEU A 263 2.70 7.74 -10.25
C LEU A 263 2.13 7.57 -11.66
N GLY A 264 2.98 7.72 -12.69
CA GLY A 264 2.56 7.53 -14.07
C GLY A 264 1.99 6.13 -14.33
N TRP A 265 2.63 5.08 -13.79
CA TRP A 265 2.14 3.71 -13.89
C TRP A 265 0.78 3.52 -13.24
N LEU A 266 0.63 4.03 -12.00
CA LEU A 266 -0.64 3.94 -11.26
C LEU A 266 -1.77 4.73 -11.95
N GLN A 267 -1.49 5.91 -12.48
CA GLN A 267 -2.45 6.71 -13.25
C GLN A 267 -2.88 5.96 -14.52
N TRP A 268 -1.94 5.37 -15.25
CA TRP A 268 -2.25 4.57 -16.43
C TRP A 268 -3.07 3.32 -16.07
N GLN A 269 -2.54 2.47 -15.20
CA GLN A 269 -3.11 1.15 -14.94
C GLN A 269 -4.41 1.18 -14.13
N LEU A 270 -4.56 2.14 -13.20
CA LEU A 270 -5.71 2.17 -12.30
C LEU A 270 -6.75 3.25 -12.69
N LYS A 271 -6.33 4.31 -13.37
CA LYS A 271 -7.24 5.39 -13.81
C LYS A 271 -7.46 5.44 -15.33
N GLY A 272 -6.74 4.62 -16.09
CA GLY A 272 -6.80 4.60 -17.54
C GLY A 272 -6.30 5.89 -18.20
N ASP A 273 -5.41 6.64 -17.52
CA ASP A 273 -4.86 7.90 -18.01
C ASP A 273 -3.93 7.65 -19.20
N LYS A 274 -4.38 8.09 -20.39
CA LYS A 274 -3.65 7.92 -21.65
C LYS A 274 -2.44 8.85 -21.78
N GLU A 275 -2.42 9.98 -21.08
CA GLU A 275 -1.24 10.86 -21.07
C GLU A 275 -0.14 10.22 -20.21
N ALA A 276 -0.50 9.66 -19.05
CA ALA A 276 0.43 8.91 -18.23
C ALA A 276 0.99 7.66 -18.96
N ALA A 277 0.18 7.00 -19.78
CA ALA A 277 0.60 5.84 -20.59
C ALA A 277 1.78 6.18 -21.54
N LYS A 278 1.88 7.42 -22.02
CA LYS A 278 2.97 7.86 -22.89
C LYS A 278 4.36 7.79 -22.24
N LEU A 279 4.43 7.69 -20.92
CA LEU A 279 5.70 7.46 -20.22
C LEU A 279 6.29 6.08 -20.54
N PHE A 280 5.46 5.12 -20.94
CA PHE A 280 5.80 3.69 -21.06
C PHE A 280 5.65 3.15 -22.49
N GLN A 281 4.70 3.69 -23.26
CA GLN A 281 4.32 3.18 -24.58
C GLN A 281 5.16 3.80 -25.71
N GLY A 282 5.31 3.03 -26.81
CA GLY A 282 6.07 3.44 -27.99
C GLY A 282 7.60 3.34 -27.81
N ALA A 283 8.34 3.31 -28.92
CA ALA A 283 9.80 3.20 -28.93
C ALA A 283 10.49 4.38 -28.21
N ASP A 284 9.94 5.59 -28.38
CA ASP A 284 10.43 6.83 -27.79
C ASP A 284 9.54 7.24 -26.60
N CYS A 285 9.23 6.32 -25.71
CA CYS A 285 8.38 6.59 -24.55
C CYS A 285 8.99 7.70 -23.66
N GLY A 286 8.13 8.42 -22.91
CA GLY A 286 8.55 9.59 -22.17
C GLY A 286 9.68 9.34 -21.18
N LEU A 287 9.74 8.14 -20.59
CA LEU A 287 10.77 7.81 -19.61
C LEU A 287 12.14 7.56 -20.24
N VAL A 288 12.22 7.05 -21.49
CA VAL A 288 13.48 6.94 -22.27
C VAL A 288 14.12 8.30 -22.47
N ASN A 289 13.28 9.34 -22.67
CA ASN A 289 13.75 10.70 -22.94
C ASN A 289 14.04 11.51 -21.67
N ARG A 290 13.81 10.91 -20.48
CA ARG A 290 14.08 11.57 -19.19
C ARG A 290 15.50 11.28 -18.74
N GLU A 291 16.26 12.34 -18.43
CA GLU A 291 17.66 12.26 -18.01
C GLU A 291 17.85 11.30 -16.83
N GLY A 292 18.88 10.46 -16.91
CA GLY A 292 19.27 9.50 -15.89
C GLY A 292 18.50 8.18 -15.89
N TRP A 293 17.41 8.08 -16.65
CA TRP A 293 16.65 6.82 -16.75
C TRP A 293 17.14 5.93 -17.87
N THR A 294 17.23 4.63 -17.60
CA THR A 294 17.32 3.58 -18.59
C THR A 294 16.13 2.64 -18.42
N VAL A 295 15.54 2.21 -19.53
CA VAL A 295 14.32 1.41 -19.49
C VAL A 295 14.41 0.21 -20.42
N GLU A 296 13.74 -0.86 -19.99
CA GLU A 296 13.42 -2.01 -20.82
C GLU A 296 11.92 -2.31 -20.73
N LYS A 297 11.33 -2.79 -21.80
CA LYS A 297 9.93 -3.24 -21.81
C LYS A 297 9.78 -4.47 -22.70
N ASN A 298 8.82 -5.30 -22.37
CA ASN A 298 8.48 -6.42 -23.26
C ASN A 298 7.46 -5.99 -24.34
N ASP A 299 7.28 -6.85 -25.35
CA ASP A 299 6.41 -6.56 -26.50
C ASP A 299 4.91 -6.46 -26.16
N LEU A 300 4.54 -6.67 -24.89
CA LEU A 300 3.16 -6.57 -24.42
C LEU A 300 2.83 -5.18 -23.86
N ILE A 301 3.82 -4.27 -23.77
CA ILE A 301 3.66 -2.86 -23.41
C ILE A 301 3.44 -2.03 -24.69
N ASP A 302 2.22 -1.93 -25.18
CA ASP A 302 1.85 -1.04 -26.29
C ASP A 302 0.43 -0.45 -26.11
#